data_55454e6b5f29bf71abf97480cee803e1
#
_entry.id   55454e6b5f29bf71abf97480cee803e1
#
_cell.length_a   1.000
_cell.length_b   1.000
_cell.length_c   1.000
_cell.angle_alpha   90.00
_cell.angle_beta   90.00
_cell.angle_gamma   90.00
#
_symmetry.space_group_name_H-M   'P 1'
#
loop_
_entity.id
_entity.type
_entity.pdbx_description
1 polymer ?
#
loop_
_entity_poly.entity_id
_entity_poly.type
_entity_poly.pdbx_seq_one_letter_code
_entity_poly.pdbx_strand_id
1 'polypeptide(L)'
;MKKNIFSISSLLSFVASAALLTGCADYNDTSSPAGEKPASVAEAEQLAQYATLVSYVDAANFRLGNTLPSSDLDESTVAASLTLSNFNEVTIPDLFLHSKQVDDEGKIDMLIASTLAADISEKGLNIFTPPLCASANVNTGYLESLIQPETVEEPEVTGSDVIDFESDALGTTYPTQKATGETASGKVVVEDDPTGASGHVIHISKATQCFPAITIKFPEGRKLGDYTDLTIDYYAVGNTSFNSKIFLAMGGKNAVFKSPKDYGCTLKTWGRGLVSIPLAALAFSDDQMKQTEVTILVGPQGVSCEYYIDNITLAYKYKPTYEVEKTAEEKFQIIGGALSNFITAAMEAAPSINSWTVADCPVTSSPNIIWKQALGETYFAYAAQKMREQRGDAKLFVSEYLMDADVRATFIRLLTASDAIGMDKIKGIDILMSINVASFDAAGYATMLKELAATGRQIRLTIQSVTGTDAQAATVLAQAVATYKQQVPAAQQYGITFGSVIESASNAGLWTTGYNRKVTYASFADALK
;
A
#
# COMPACT_ATOMS: atom_id res chain seq x y z
N MET A 1 -26.39 17.74 -24.18
CA MET A 1 -27.44 17.81 -25.21
C MET A 1 -28.53 16.82 -24.89
N LYS A 2 -29.77 17.24 -24.93
CA LYS A 2 -31.03 16.57 -24.54
C LYS A 2 -31.08 16.08 -23.08
N LYS A 3 -31.62 16.97 -22.23
CA LYS A 3 -32.20 16.69 -20.93
C LYS A 3 -33.41 15.79 -21.12
N ASN A 4 -33.40 14.61 -20.54
CA ASN A 4 -34.63 13.86 -20.32
C ASN A 4 -35.05 14.09 -18.86
N ILE A 5 -36.07 14.94 -18.74
CA ILE A 5 -36.87 15.12 -17.52
C ILE A 5 -37.74 13.85 -17.41
N PHE A 6 -37.44 12.97 -16.47
CA PHE A 6 -38.35 11.88 -16.10
C PHE A 6 -39.24 12.34 -14.93
N SER A 7 -40.53 12.27 -15.22
CA SER A 7 -41.63 12.67 -14.38
C SER A 7 -41.83 11.70 -13.21
N ILE A 8 -42.07 12.28 -12.02
CA ILE A 8 -42.39 11.64 -10.73
C ILE A 8 -43.86 11.10 -10.81
N SER A 9 -44.12 10.00 -11.50
CA SER A 9 -45.47 9.44 -11.48
C SER A 9 -45.55 7.91 -11.59
N SER A 10 -44.48 7.15 -11.33
CA SER A 10 -44.50 5.68 -11.42
C SER A 10 -44.19 4.93 -10.11
N LEU A 11 -44.12 5.59 -8.96
CA LEU A 11 -43.78 4.95 -7.69
C LEU A 11 -44.93 4.38 -6.89
N LEU A 12 -46.14 4.28 -7.46
CA LEU A 12 -47.36 3.77 -6.77
C LEU A 12 -47.86 2.43 -7.29
N SER A 13 -47.17 1.72 -8.14
CA SER A 13 -47.74 0.54 -8.84
C SER A 13 -47.16 -0.82 -8.43
N PHE A 14 -46.24 -0.92 -7.46
CA PHE A 14 -45.59 -2.22 -7.12
C PHE A 14 -46.06 -2.90 -5.84
N VAL A 15 -47.03 -2.32 -5.12
CA VAL A 15 -47.63 -2.96 -3.91
C VAL A 15 -48.82 -3.89 -4.26
N ALA A 16 -49.22 -3.99 -5.52
CA ALA A 16 -50.42 -4.71 -5.92
C ALA A 16 -50.22 -6.09 -6.59
N SER A 17 -49.00 -6.66 -6.60
CA SER A 17 -48.73 -7.92 -7.31
C SER A 17 -48.75 -9.20 -6.45
N ALA A 18 -49.07 -9.10 -5.17
CA ALA A 18 -49.22 -10.29 -4.30
C ALA A 18 -50.65 -10.84 -4.20
N ALA A 19 -51.59 -10.33 -5.00
CA ALA A 19 -53.00 -10.64 -4.85
C ALA A 19 -53.64 -11.36 -6.06
N LEU A 20 -52.87 -11.98 -6.96
CA LEU A 20 -53.46 -12.71 -8.11
C LEU A 20 -52.93 -14.16 -8.22
N LEU A 21 -53.11 -14.94 -7.17
CA LEU A 21 -53.20 -16.40 -7.26
C LEU A 21 -54.51 -16.88 -6.63
N THR A 22 -55.63 -16.26 -6.97
CA THR A 22 -56.95 -16.92 -6.86
C THR A 22 -57.22 -17.58 -8.18
N GLY A 23 -56.66 -18.78 -8.39
CA GLY A 23 -57.14 -19.70 -9.38
C GLY A 23 -58.59 -20.07 -9.01
N CYS A 24 -59.55 -19.60 -9.77
CA CYS A 24 -60.90 -20.11 -9.74
C CYS A 24 -60.89 -21.60 -10.12
N ALA A 25 -60.96 -22.47 -9.11
CA ALA A 25 -61.53 -23.78 -9.27
C ALA A 25 -62.88 -23.75 -8.57
N ASP A 26 -63.94 -23.60 -9.34
CA ASP A 26 -65.29 -23.91 -8.91
C ASP A 26 -65.33 -25.41 -8.56
N TYR A 27 -65.12 -25.71 -7.27
CA TYR A 27 -65.38 -27.02 -6.73
C TYR A 27 -66.45 -26.86 -5.64
N ASN A 28 -67.69 -27.08 -6.05
CA ASN A 28 -68.85 -27.18 -5.19
C ASN A 28 -68.80 -28.54 -4.47
N ASP A 29 -67.91 -28.69 -3.51
CA ASP A 29 -67.88 -29.81 -2.59
C ASP A 29 -67.72 -29.31 -1.14
N THR A 30 -68.86 -29.28 -0.43
CA THR A 30 -68.99 -28.73 0.92
C THR A 30 -68.56 -29.74 2.02
N SER A 31 -67.70 -30.68 1.71
CA SER A 31 -67.21 -31.70 2.67
C SER A 31 -65.70 -31.95 2.71
N SER A 32 -64.88 -31.06 2.17
CA SER A 32 -63.42 -31.12 2.44
C SER A 32 -63.10 -30.44 3.74
N PRO A 33 -62.45 -31.11 4.71
CA PRO A 33 -61.91 -30.41 5.89
C PRO A 33 -60.99 -29.34 5.36
N ALA A 34 -61.14 -28.07 5.84
CA ALA A 34 -60.26 -26.99 5.50
C ALA A 34 -58.82 -27.45 5.72
N GLY A 35 -58.09 -27.70 4.64
CA GLY A 35 -56.70 -28.14 4.72
C GLY A 35 -55.95 -27.12 5.54
N GLU A 36 -55.29 -27.56 6.58
CA GLU A 36 -54.41 -26.69 7.37
C GLU A 36 -53.41 -26.05 6.41
N LYS A 37 -53.33 -24.75 6.44
CA LYS A 37 -52.30 -24.02 5.65
C LYS A 37 -50.92 -24.62 5.99
N PRO A 38 -50.07 -24.88 4.98
CA PRO A 38 -48.70 -25.28 5.25
C PRO A 38 -48.06 -24.31 6.22
N ALA A 39 -47.35 -24.83 7.20
CA ALA A 39 -46.70 -24.01 8.24
C ALA A 39 -45.82 -22.88 7.67
N SER A 40 -45.14 -23.13 6.54
CA SER A 40 -44.33 -22.12 5.82
C SER A 40 -45.18 -20.99 5.23
N VAL A 41 -46.41 -21.23 4.82
CA VAL A 41 -47.31 -20.17 4.29
C VAL A 41 -47.86 -19.34 5.47
N ALA A 42 -48.23 -19.99 6.57
CA ALA A 42 -48.70 -19.29 7.78
C ALA A 42 -47.58 -18.39 8.38
N GLU A 43 -46.35 -18.88 8.40
CA GLU A 43 -45.20 -18.12 8.84
C GLU A 43 -44.94 -16.91 7.93
N ALA A 44 -44.95 -17.09 6.60
CA ALA A 44 -44.76 -16.01 5.65
C ALA A 44 -45.84 -14.91 5.78
N GLU A 45 -47.11 -15.30 5.99
CA GLU A 45 -48.21 -14.36 6.23
C GLU A 45 -48.03 -13.59 7.54
N GLN A 46 -47.53 -14.26 8.61
CA GLN A 46 -47.24 -13.61 9.89
C GLN A 46 -46.09 -12.60 9.74
N LEU A 47 -45.02 -12.96 9.04
CA LEU A 47 -43.90 -12.07 8.78
C LEU A 47 -44.27 -10.88 7.90
N ALA A 48 -45.21 -11.04 7.00
CA ALA A 48 -45.73 -9.97 6.15
C ALA A 48 -46.47 -8.88 6.92
N GLN A 49 -46.97 -9.18 8.13
CA GLN A 49 -47.70 -8.21 8.97
C GLN A 49 -46.78 -7.19 9.66
N TYR A 50 -45.49 -7.46 9.74
CA TYR A 50 -44.55 -6.49 10.33
C TYR A 50 -44.45 -5.24 9.42
N ALA A 51 -44.39 -4.08 10.04
CA ALA A 51 -44.10 -2.82 9.34
C ALA A 51 -42.62 -2.75 8.92
N THR A 52 -42.23 -1.70 8.21
CA THR A 52 -40.81 -1.44 7.88
C THR A 52 -40.02 -1.11 9.15
N LEU A 53 -38.77 -1.54 9.23
CA LEU A 53 -37.95 -1.44 10.46
C LEU A 53 -37.85 -0.01 10.99
N VAL A 54 -37.68 0.97 10.09
CA VAL A 54 -37.56 2.38 10.47
C VAL A 54 -38.79 2.92 11.23
N SER A 55 -39.96 2.30 11.07
CA SER A 55 -41.18 2.69 11.76
C SER A 55 -41.22 2.29 13.25
N TYR A 56 -40.29 1.44 13.68
CA TYR A 56 -40.20 1.00 15.08
C TYR A 56 -39.25 1.86 15.92
N VAL A 57 -38.61 2.89 15.34
CA VAL A 57 -37.65 3.75 16.02
C VAL A 57 -38.02 5.23 15.85
N ASP A 58 -37.57 6.07 16.78
CA ASP A 58 -37.58 7.51 16.59
C ASP A 58 -36.44 7.89 15.59
N ALA A 59 -36.81 8.02 14.33
CA ALA A 59 -35.87 8.28 13.24
C ALA A 59 -35.11 9.62 13.39
N ALA A 60 -35.55 10.51 14.25
CA ALA A 60 -34.83 11.76 14.55
C ALA A 60 -33.62 11.51 15.45
N ASN A 61 -33.75 10.59 16.39
CA ASN A 61 -32.78 10.35 17.45
C ASN A 61 -32.04 9.00 17.36
N PHE A 62 -32.55 8.06 16.57
CA PHE A 62 -31.97 6.71 16.44
C PHE A 62 -31.74 6.35 14.97
N ARG A 63 -30.55 5.87 14.65
CA ARG A 63 -30.17 5.45 13.32
C ARG A 63 -30.29 3.93 13.17
N LEU A 64 -31.11 3.52 12.19
CA LEU A 64 -31.08 2.15 11.67
C LEU A 64 -30.33 2.17 10.36
N GLY A 65 -29.22 1.45 10.29
CA GLY A 65 -28.32 1.44 9.14
C GLY A 65 -28.22 0.08 8.46
N ASN A 66 -27.94 0.13 7.18
CA ASN A 66 -27.49 -1.02 6.37
C ASN A 66 -26.19 -0.65 5.67
N THR A 67 -25.28 -1.62 5.54
CA THR A 67 -24.08 -1.47 4.72
C THR A 67 -24.38 -1.97 3.33
N LEU A 68 -24.19 -1.13 2.31
CA LEU A 68 -24.46 -1.46 0.93
C LEU A 68 -23.35 -0.88 0.03
N PRO A 69 -22.66 -1.72 -0.79
CA PRO A 69 -21.68 -1.24 -1.75
C PRO A 69 -22.28 -0.27 -2.75
N SER A 70 -21.47 0.64 -3.28
CA SER A 70 -21.93 1.61 -4.29
C SER A 70 -22.55 0.95 -5.53
N SER A 71 -22.08 -0.23 -5.92
CA SER A 71 -22.62 -1.02 -7.03
C SER A 71 -24.08 -1.46 -6.84
N ASP A 72 -24.52 -1.58 -5.58
CA ASP A 72 -25.85 -2.12 -5.23
C ASP A 72 -26.86 -1.01 -4.91
N LEU A 73 -26.43 0.25 -4.98
CA LEU A 73 -27.27 1.43 -4.72
C LEU A 73 -28.11 1.89 -5.93
N ASP A 74 -28.04 1.18 -7.04
CA ASP A 74 -28.92 1.41 -8.18
C ASP A 74 -30.37 1.11 -7.77
N GLU A 75 -31.29 2.05 -8.00
CA GLU A 75 -32.71 1.95 -7.66
C GLU A 75 -33.42 0.74 -8.30
N SER A 76 -32.85 0.20 -9.37
CA SER A 76 -33.35 -1.02 -10.00
C SER A 76 -33.08 -2.27 -9.16
N THR A 77 -32.19 -2.20 -8.15
CA THR A 77 -31.88 -3.33 -7.29
C THR A 77 -32.88 -3.45 -6.13
N VAL A 78 -33.21 -4.70 -5.78
CA VAL A 78 -34.05 -4.97 -4.61
C VAL A 78 -33.33 -4.57 -3.31
N ALA A 79 -32.00 -4.70 -3.26
CA ALA A 79 -31.20 -4.31 -2.11
C ALA A 79 -31.30 -2.80 -1.80
N ALA A 80 -31.24 -1.94 -2.83
CA ALA A 80 -31.47 -0.51 -2.69
C ALA A 80 -32.89 -0.20 -2.20
N SER A 81 -33.91 -0.83 -2.81
CA SER A 81 -35.30 -0.68 -2.42
C SER A 81 -35.57 -1.09 -0.96
N LEU A 82 -34.99 -2.21 -0.51
CA LEU A 82 -35.07 -2.64 0.90
C LEU A 82 -34.39 -1.64 1.83
N THR A 83 -33.23 -1.11 1.44
CA THR A 83 -32.51 -0.13 2.22
C THR A 83 -33.31 1.17 2.36
N LEU A 84 -33.81 1.72 1.29
CA LEU A 84 -34.62 2.94 1.27
C LEU A 84 -35.92 2.82 2.09
N SER A 85 -36.55 1.64 2.12
CA SER A 85 -37.82 1.44 2.81
C SER A 85 -37.69 1.09 4.30
N ASN A 86 -36.58 0.48 4.73
CA ASN A 86 -36.45 -0.06 6.08
C ASN A 86 -35.42 0.68 6.95
N PHE A 87 -34.57 1.52 6.36
CA PHE A 87 -33.47 2.17 7.07
C PHE A 87 -33.51 3.67 6.87
N ASN A 88 -32.91 4.42 7.81
CA ASN A 88 -32.73 5.87 7.71
C ASN A 88 -31.26 6.27 7.64
N GLU A 89 -30.37 5.28 7.57
CA GLU A 89 -28.93 5.46 7.37
C GLU A 89 -28.37 4.36 6.45
N VAL A 90 -27.35 4.71 5.66
CA VAL A 90 -26.57 3.75 4.88
C VAL A 90 -25.08 3.97 5.12
N THR A 91 -24.33 2.88 5.22
CA THR A 91 -22.87 2.88 5.15
C THR A 91 -22.46 2.36 3.76
N ILE A 92 -21.69 3.15 3.03
CA ILE A 92 -21.19 2.79 1.70
C ILE A 92 -19.69 2.51 1.85
N PRO A 93 -19.26 1.25 1.92
CA PRO A 93 -17.90 0.88 2.33
C PRO A 93 -16.82 1.32 1.35
N ASP A 94 -17.18 1.61 0.12
CA ASP A 94 -16.25 2.05 -0.95
C ASP A 94 -16.38 3.53 -1.31
N LEU A 95 -17.08 4.35 -0.54
CA LEU A 95 -17.32 5.76 -0.84
C LEU A 95 -16.02 6.52 -0.54
N PHE A 96 -15.35 6.85 0.19
CA PHE A 96 -14.15 7.68 0.39
C PHE A 96 -12.89 6.83 0.67
N LEU A 97 -12.68 5.76 -0.10
CA LEU A 97 -11.45 4.97 0.05
C LEU A 97 -10.25 5.74 -0.51
N HIS A 98 -9.23 5.94 0.31
CA HIS A 98 -8.01 6.66 -0.09
C HIS A 98 -7.38 6.05 -1.35
N SER A 99 -7.32 4.71 -1.46
CA SER A 99 -6.75 4.02 -2.63
C SER A 99 -7.57 4.16 -3.92
N LYS A 100 -8.83 4.62 -3.83
CA LYS A 100 -9.67 4.89 -5.00
C LYS A 100 -9.69 6.37 -5.38
N GLN A 101 -9.50 7.25 -4.42
CA GLN A 101 -9.64 8.69 -4.59
C GLN A 101 -8.30 9.39 -4.78
N VAL A 102 -7.20 8.76 -4.42
CA VAL A 102 -5.84 9.33 -4.54
C VAL A 102 -5.02 8.45 -5.46
N ASP A 103 -4.57 9.01 -6.58
CA ASP A 103 -3.69 8.32 -7.54
C ASP A 103 -2.22 8.26 -7.06
N ASP A 104 -1.35 7.65 -7.86
CA ASP A 104 0.06 7.48 -7.52
C ASP A 104 0.87 8.78 -7.58
N GLU A 105 0.33 9.81 -8.21
CA GLU A 105 0.86 11.18 -8.25
C GLU A 105 0.30 12.06 -7.12
N GLY A 106 -0.64 11.53 -6.30
CA GLY A 106 -1.25 12.24 -5.19
C GLY A 106 -2.41 13.16 -5.58
N LYS A 107 -2.89 13.07 -6.80
CA LYS A 107 -4.08 13.79 -7.23
C LYS A 107 -5.33 13.17 -6.61
N ILE A 108 -6.17 14.02 -6.02
CA ILE A 108 -7.41 13.61 -5.37
C ILE A 108 -8.58 13.82 -6.32
N ASP A 109 -9.37 12.78 -6.57
CA ASP A 109 -10.60 12.86 -7.37
C ASP A 109 -11.81 12.39 -6.54
N MET A 110 -12.70 13.31 -6.22
CA MET A 110 -13.91 13.08 -5.43
C MET A 110 -15.19 13.10 -6.27
N LEU A 111 -15.11 13.19 -7.59
CA LEU A 111 -16.29 13.41 -8.45
C LEU A 111 -17.36 12.31 -8.27
N ILE A 112 -16.94 11.05 -8.33
CA ILE A 112 -17.88 9.92 -8.18
C ILE A 112 -18.44 9.88 -6.76
N ALA A 113 -17.59 10.05 -5.75
CA ALA A 113 -17.99 10.02 -4.35
C ALA A 113 -18.97 11.17 -4.00
N SER A 114 -18.71 12.38 -4.50
CA SER A 114 -19.58 13.54 -4.27
C SER A 114 -20.95 13.38 -4.93
N THR A 115 -20.97 12.87 -6.17
CA THR A 115 -22.21 12.62 -6.90
C THR A 115 -23.08 11.58 -6.19
N LEU A 116 -22.47 10.47 -5.75
CA LEU A 116 -23.17 9.42 -5.03
C LEU A 116 -23.68 9.90 -3.66
N ALA A 117 -22.86 10.67 -2.91
CA ALA A 117 -23.27 11.22 -1.62
C ALA A 117 -24.46 12.18 -1.75
N ALA A 118 -24.49 13.00 -2.79
CA ALA A 118 -25.61 13.90 -3.09
C ALA A 118 -26.88 13.11 -3.42
N ASP A 119 -26.80 12.13 -4.33
CA ASP A 119 -27.93 11.30 -4.75
C ASP A 119 -28.58 10.55 -3.57
N ILE A 120 -27.78 9.95 -2.69
CA ILE A 120 -28.29 9.25 -1.50
C ILE A 120 -28.95 10.22 -0.51
N SER A 121 -28.36 11.41 -0.34
CA SER A 121 -28.94 12.43 0.53
C SER A 121 -30.28 12.96 0.01
N GLU A 122 -30.42 13.12 -1.32
CA GLU A 122 -31.69 13.50 -1.97
C GLU A 122 -32.79 12.44 -1.76
N LYS A 123 -32.42 11.16 -1.64
CA LYS A 123 -33.32 10.06 -1.31
C LYS A 123 -33.73 10.01 0.17
N GLY A 124 -33.22 10.91 0.99
CA GLY A 124 -33.56 11.04 2.41
C GLY A 124 -32.82 10.10 3.36
N LEU A 125 -31.80 9.39 2.89
CA LEU A 125 -30.94 8.58 3.73
C LEU A 125 -29.80 9.41 4.31
N ASN A 126 -29.49 9.20 5.58
CA ASN A 126 -28.24 9.65 6.15
C ASN A 126 -27.11 8.74 5.70
N ILE A 127 -25.92 9.30 5.50
CA ILE A 127 -24.73 8.53 5.20
C ILE A 127 -23.84 8.49 6.44
N PHE A 128 -23.43 7.30 6.84
CA PHE A 128 -22.35 7.07 7.78
C PHE A 128 -21.11 6.65 6.98
N THR A 129 -20.02 7.42 7.05
CA THR A 129 -18.90 7.19 6.15
C THR A 129 -18.03 5.99 6.56
N PRO A 130 -17.34 5.34 5.60
CA PRO A 130 -16.18 4.54 5.93
C PRO A 130 -15.08 5.43 6.55
N PRO A 131 -14.04 4.85 7.17
CA PRO A 131 -12.98 5.62 7.81
C PRO A 131 -12.18 6.43 6.80
N LEU A 132 -11.94 7.71 7.07
CA LEU A 132 -11.06 8.53 6.24
C LEU A 132 -9.58 8.20 6.49
N CYS A 133 -9.24 7.88 7.75
CA CYS A 133 -7.91 7.39 8.14
C CYS A 133 -7.98 5.87 8.31
N ALA A 134 -8.19 5.17 7.20
CA ALA A 134 -8.48 3.75 7.17
C ALA A 134 -7.25 2.88 7.49
N SER A 135 -7.48 1.73 8.15
CA SER A 135 -6.45 0.72 8.40
C SER A 135 -6.07 -0.09 7.15
N ALA A 136 -6.94 -0.07 6.12
CA ALA A 136 -6.76 -0.74 4.83
C ALA A 136 -7.28 0.13 3.68
N ASN A 137 -7.06 -0.29 2.44
CA ASN A 137 -7.50 0.46 1.25
C ASN A 137 -6.92 1.88 1.17
N VAL A 138 -5.66 2.01 1.55
CA VAL A 138 -4.87 3.24 1.46
C VAL A 138 -3.91 3.12 0.27
N ASN A 139 -3.69 4.18 -0.48
CA ASN A 139 -2.60 4.22 -1.48
C ASN A 139 -1.26 4.39 -0.73
N THR A 140 -0.75 3.27 -0.23
CA THR A 140 0.52 3.24 0.52
C THR A 140 1.70 3.55 -0.37
N GLY A 141 1.67 3.14 -1.65
CA GLY A 141 2.73 3.42 -2.62
C GLY A 141 2.98 4.92 -2.76
N TYR A 142 1.92 5.69 -2.94
CA TYR A 142 2.01 7.16 -2.97
C TYR A 142 2.56 7.71 -1.65
N LEU A 143 1.98 7.36 -0.52
CA LEU A 143 2.38 7.92 0.77
C LEU A 143 3.83 7.56 1.14
N GLU A 144 4.26 6.34 0.88
CA GLU A 144 5.64 5.90 1.08
C GLU A 144 6.62 6.65 0.17
N SER A 145 6.21 6.95 -1.07
CA SER A 145 7.05 7.73 -2.00
C SER A 145 7.36 9.13 -1.47
N LEU A 146 6.45 9.74 -0.72
CA LEU A 146 6.63 11.07 -0.14
C LEU A 146 7.72 11.12 0.95
N ILE A 147 7.97 10.00 1.61
CA ILE A 147 8.88 9.89 2.75
C ILE A 147 10.14 9.07 2.45
N GLN A 148 10.39 8.78 1.17
CA GLN A 148 11.64 8.15 0.73
C GLN A 148 12.86 8.99 1.14
N PRO A 149 14.01 8.36 1.37
CA PRO A 149 15.26 9.06 1.57
C PRO A 149 15.57 10.02 0.40
N GLU A 150 16.19 11.12 0.70
CA GLU A 150 16.66 12.07 -0.30
C GLU A 150 18.09 11.74 -0.69
N THR A 151 18.36 11.56 -2.00
CA THR A 151 19.72 11.38 -2.50
C THR A 151 20.42 12.72 -2.56
N VAL A 152 21.46 12.88 -1.76
CA VAL A 152 22.31 14.08 -1.76
C VAL A 152 23.59 13.78 -2.54
N GLU A 153 23.94 14.67 -3.49
CA GLU A 153 25.20 14.63 -4.22
C GLU A 153 26.25 15.48 -3.50
N GLU A 154 27.44 14.90 -3.31
CA GLU A 154 28.61 15.65 -2.86
C GLU A 154 29.34 16.34 -4.02
N PRO A 155 30.25 17.28 -3.73
CA PRO A 155 31.13 17.86 -4.73
C PRO A 155 31.90 16.78 -5.53
N GLU A 156 32.15 17.07 -6.81
CA GLU A 156 32.91 16.19 -7.70
C GLU A 156 34.29 15.87 -7.15
N VAL A 157 34.63 14.59 -7.10
CA VAL A 157 35.93 14.08 -6.68
C VAL A 157 36.71 13.59 -7.91
N THR A 158 37.96 14.01 -8.04
CA THR A 158 38.86 13.59 -9.10
C THR A 158 40.16 13.07 -8.50
N GLY A 159 40.79 12.11 -9.17
CA GLY A 159 42.07 11.53 -8.75
C GLY A 159 42.48 10.35 -9.63
N SER A 160 43.39 9.53 -9.14
CA SER A 160 43.80 8.32 -9.82
C SER A 160 44.17 7.21 -8.84
N ASP A 161 43.93 5.97 -9.26
CA ASP A 161 44.45 4.76 -8.62
C ASP A 161 45.57 4.20 -9.47
N VAL A 162 46.67 3.81 -8.84
CA VAL A 162 47.87 3.30 -9.52
C VAL A 162 48.15 1.88 -9.04
N ILE A 163 48.46 1.00 -9.98
CA ILE A 163 48.98 -0.36 -9.74
C ILE A 163 50.44 -0.34 -10.24
N ASP A 164 51.35 -0.32 -9.28
CA ASP A 164 52.78 -0.11 -9.52
C ASP A 164 53.65 -1.36 -9.37
N PHE A 165 53.06 -2.49 -8.94
CA PHE A 165 53.74 -3.79 -8.73
C PHE A 165 54.88 -3.80 -7.71
N GLU A 166 55.18 -2.68 -7.03
CA GLU A 166 56.29 -2.55 -6.12
C GLU A 166 56.15 -3.43 -4.85
N SER A 167 54.93 -3.74 -4.47
CA SER A 167 54.63 -4.63 -3.34
C SER A 167 54.76 -6.12 -3.68
N ASP A 168 54.87 -6.48 -4.94
CA ASP A 168 54.98 -7.87 -5.39
C ASP A 168 56.40 -8.37 -5.32
N ALA A 169 56.61 -9.62 -4.89
CA ALA A 169 57.92 -10.21 -4.84
C ALA A 169 58.41 -10.53 -6.27
N LEU A 170 59.71 -10.37 -6.51
CA LEU A 170 60.34 -10.79 -7.76
C LEU A 170 60.03 -12.27 -8.06
N GLY A 171 59.69 -12.57 -9.31
CA GLY A 171 59.27 -13.90 -9.75
C GLY A 171 57.78 -14.20 -9.55
N THR A 172 57.01 -13.29 -8.95
CA THR A 172 55.56 -13.41 -8.90
C THR A 172 54.99 -13.49 -10.32
N THR A 173 54.07 -14.41 -10.57
CA THR A 173 53.45 -14.63 -11.89
C THR A 173 52.00 -14.22 -11.90
N TYR A 174 51.59 -13.54 -12.96
CA TYR A 174 50.20 -13.21 -13.24
C TYR A 174 49.60 -14.18 -14.25
N PRO A 175 48.26 -14.43 -14.15
CA PRO A 175 47.54 -15.16 -15.18
C PRO A 175 47.73 -14.53 -16.56
N THR A 176 47.76 -15.35 -17.62
CA THR A 176 47.93 -14.90 -18.99
C THR A 176 46.71 -15.22 -19.83
N GLN A 177 46.24 -14.30 -20.62
CA GLN A 177 45.08 -14.51 -21.49
C GLN A 177 45.37 -13.99 -22.91
N LYS A 178 44.70 -14.60 -23.89
CA LYS A 178 44.55 -14.09 -25.26
C LYS A 178 43.38 -13.12 -25.34
N ALA A 179 43.25 -12.38 -26.43
CA ALA A 179 42.10 -11.54 -26.70
C ALA A 179 40.75 -12.32 -26.73
N THR A 180 40.81 -13.62 -26.98
CA THR A 180 39.65 -14.54 -26.97
C THR A 180 39.24 -15.02 -25.58
N GLY A 181 39.99 -14.66 -24.52
CA GLY A 181 39.77 -15.12 -23.15
C GLY A 181 40.46 -16.43 -22.79
N GLU A 182 41.07 -17.14 -23.76
CA GLU A 182 41.83 -18.37 -23.53
C GLU A 182 43.17 -18.08 -22.86
N THR A 183 43.72 -19.06 -22.12
CA THR A 183 45.07 -18.95 -21.55
C THR A 183 46.12 -18.80 -22.67
N ALA A 184 46.99 -17.83 -22.54
CA ALA A 184 48.11 -17.64 -23.46
C ALA A 184 49.29 -18.56 -23.11
N SER A 185 50.14 -18.87 -24.12
CA SER A 185 51.33 -19.71 -23.93
C SER A 185 52.52 -18.95 -23.33
N GLY A 186 52.46 -17.61 -23.24
CA GLY A 186 53.51 -16.80 -22.66
C GLY A 186 53.46 -16.78 -21.13
N LYS A 187 54.39 -16.06 -20.53
CA LYS A 187 54.45 -15.83 -19.09
C LYS A 187 54.37 -14.33 -18.82
N VAL A 188 53.80 -13.96 -17.68
CA VAL A 188 53.80 -12.64 -17.12
C VAL A 188 54.40 -12.73 -15.72
N VAL A 189 55.54 -12.08 -15.54
CA VAL A 189 56.37 -12.23 -14.32
C VAL A 189 56.78 -10.86 -13.82
N VAL A 190 56.81 -10.68 -12.49
CA VAL A 190 57.37 -9.49 -11.83
C VAL A 190 58.89 -9.60 -11.87
N GLU A 191 59.54 -8.63 -12.48
CA GLU A 191 61.02 -8.56 -12.63
C GLU A 191 61.55 -7.14 -12.25
N ASP A 192 62.86 -7.02 -12.13
CA ASP A 192 63.52 -5.72 -12.02
C ASP A 192 63.32 -4.90 -13.31
N ASP A 193 63.38 -3.56 -13.18
CA ASP A 193 63.30 -2.66 -14.34
C ASP A 193 64.39 -2.98 -15.38
N PRO A 194 64.02 -3.23 -16.67
CA PRO A 194 64.99 -3.61 -17.70
C PRO A 194 66.05 -2.55 -18.04
N THR A 195 65.88 -1.35 -17.52
CA THR A 195 66.87 -0.26 -17.68
C THR A 195 67.91 -0.24 -16.56
N GLY A 196 67.74 -1.05 -15.53
CA GLY A 196 68.59 -1.06 -14.32
C GLY A 196 68.23 0.02 -13.30
N ALA A 197 67.10 0.70 -13.50
CA ALA A 197 66.52 1.56 -12.47
C ALA A 197 65.94 0.70 -11.31
N SER A 198 65.80 1.26 -10.12
CA SER A 198 65.10 0.58 -9.03
C SER A 198 63.60 0.53 -9.28
N GLY A 199 62.98 -0.59 -8.91
CA GLY A 199 61.54 -0.81 -8.99
C GLY A 199 61.18 -2.13 -9.65
N HIS A 200 59.94 -2.61 -9.36
CA HIS A 200 59.39 -3.83 -9.91
C HIS A 200 58.45 -3.52 -11.07
N VAL A 201 58.57 -4.28 -12.13
CA VAL A 201 57.73 -4.14 -13.34
C VAL A 201 57.21 -5.50 -13.75
N ILE A 202 56.16 -5.57 -14.52
CA ILE A 202 55.75 -6.84 -15.12
C ILE A 202 56.37 -7.03 -16.52
N HIS A 203 57.04 -8.15 -16.71
CA HIS A 203 57.58 -8.61 -17.97
C HIS A 203 56.63 -9.59 -18.62
N ILE A 204 56.22 -9.30 -19.86
CA ILE A 204 55.40 -10.18 -20.68
C ILE A 204 56.32 -10.86 -21.70
N SER A 205 56.50 -12.16 -21.55
CA SER A 205 57.40 -12.95 -22.41
C SER A 205 56.90 -13.01 -23.84
N LYS A 206 57.82 -13.25 -24.77
CA LYS A 206 57.53 -13.33 -26.20
C LYS A 206 56.56 -14.44 -26.55
N ALA A 207 55.27 -14.10 -26.71
CA ALA A 207 54.21 -15.01 -27.15
C ALA A 207 53.15 -14.25 -27.94
N THR A 208 52.38 -14.96 -28.76
CA THR A 208 51.30 -14.36 -29.54
C THR A 208 50.11 -14.08 -28.66
N GLN A 209 49.63 -12.82 -28.67
CA GLN A 209 48.47 -12.39 -27.88
C GLN A 209 48.60 -12.80 -26.40
N CYS A 210 49.75 -12.56 -25.81
CA CYS A 210 49.95 -12.76 -24.38
C CYS A 210 49.75 -11.45 -23.65
N PHE A 211 48.63 -11.35 -22.89
CA PHE A 211 48.30 -10.21 -22.07
C PHE A 211 48.31 -10.60 -20.59
N PRO A 212 48.75 -9.72 -19.69
CA PRO A 212 48.55 -9.92 -18.27
C PRO A 212 47.06 -9.84 -17.99
N ALA A 213 46.52 -10.78 -17.19
CA ALA A 213 45.16 -10.67 -16.65
C ALA A 213 45.25 -10.15 -15.22
N ILE A 214 45.07 -8.83 -15.07
CA ILE A 214 45.19 -8.14 -13.80
C ILE A 214 43.79 -7.82 -13.29
N THR A 215 43.40 -8.45 -12.18
CA THR A 215 42.10 -8.18 -11.55
C THR A 215 42.27 -7.05 -10.56
N ILE A 216 41.45 -6.02 -10.71
CA ILE A 216 41.42 -4.82 -9.87
C ILE A 216 40.08 -4.78 -9.16
N LYS A 217 40.13 -4.73 -7.85
CA LYS A 217 38.99 -4.39 -7.00
C LYS A 217 39.05 -2.90 -6.69
N PHE A 218 38.00 -2.17 -7.08
CA PHE A 218 37.96 -0.74 -6.83
C PHE A 218 37.74 -0.47 -5.33
N PRO A 219 38.24 0.65 -4.81
CA PRO A 219 37.96 1.09 -3.45
C PRO A 219 36.47 1.22 -3.18
N GLU A 220 36.10 1.10 -1.91
CA GLU A 220 34.70 1.23 -1.46
C GLU A 220 34.08 2.53 -1.96
N GLY A 221 32.85 2.44 -2.46
CA GLY A 221 32.09 3.56 -3.03
C GLY A 221 32.43 3.88 -4.48
N ARG A 222 33.41 3.21 -5.12
CA ARG A 222 33.77 3.40 -6.54
C ARG A 222 33.39 2.20 -7.40
N LYS A 223 33.09 2.48 -8.67
CA LYS A 223 32.66 1.52 -9.70
C LYS A 223 33.30 1.86 -11.05
N LEU A 224 33.26 0.94 -11.98
CA LEU A 224 33.88 1.12 -13.30
C LEU A 224 33.46 2.42 -14.01
N GLY A 225 32.21 2.80 -13.88
CA GLY A 225 31.68 4.04 -14.49
C GLY A 225 32.27 5.35 -13.95
N ASP A 226 32.98 5.29 -12.84
CA ASP A 226 33.63 6.46 -12.23
C ASP A 226 35.00 6.75 -12.84
N TYR A 227 35.56 5.80 -13.63
CA TYR A 227 36.87 5.95 -14.25
C TYR A 227 36.76 6.46 -15.68
N THR A 228 37.64 7.40 -16.02
CA THR A 228 37.62 8.11 -17.30
C THR A 228 38.70 7.63 -18.27
N ASP A 229 39.89 7.38 -17.75
CA ASP A 229 41.08 7.06 -18.55
C ASP A 229 41.91 5.97 -17.89
N LEU A 230 42.52 5.11 -18.71
CA LEU A 230 43.55 4.17 -18.31
C LEU A 230 44.85 4.60 -18.94
N THR A 231 45.89 4.80 -18.15
CA THR A 231 47.24 5.11 -18.61
C THR A 231 48.19 4.01 -18.14
N ILE A 232 49.13 3.61 -18.99
CA ILE A 232 50.18 2.64 -18.65
C ILE A 232 51.54 3.19 -18.97
N ASP A 233 52.51 2.86 -18.14
CA ASP A 233 53.92 2.94 -18.49
C ASP A 233 54.28 1.73 -19.34
N TYR A 234 54.84 1.97 -20.51
CA TYR A 234 55.07 0.93 -21.52
C TYR A 234 56.51 0.93 -22.01
N TYR A 235 57.13 -0.24 -22.03
CA TYR A 235 58.47 -0.42 -22.59
C TYR A 235 58.47 -1.45 -23.73
N ALA A 236 58.76 -0.99 -24.94
CA ALA A 236 58.82 -1.83 -26.13
C ALA A 236 60.23 -2.44 -26.27
N VAL A 237 60.36 -3.77 -26.15
CA VAL A 237 61.61 -4.50 -26.29
C VAL A 237 62.11 -4.48 -27.75
N GLY A 238 61.23 -4.56 -28.73
CA GLY A 238 61.56 -4.63 -30.13
C GLY A 238 60.55 -3.93 -31.05
N ASN A 239 60.88 -3.88 -32.35
CA ASN A 239 60.03 -3.21 -33.34
C ASN A 239 58.60 -3.74 -33.39
N THR A 240 58.39 -5.04 -33.11
CA THR A 240 57.07 -5.66 -33.11
C THR A 240 56.22 -5.09 -32.00
N SER A 241 56.71 -5.05 -30.77
CA SER A 241 55.98 -4.46 -29.63
C SER A 241 55.86 -2.93 -29.72
N PHE A 242 56.72 -2.26 -30.46
CA PHE A 242 56.73 -0.82 -30.66
C PHE A 242 55.71 -0.35 -31.71
N ASN A 243 55.51 -1.13 -32.81
CA ASN A 243 54.64 -0.71 -33.93
C ASN A 243 53.25 -1.34 -33.88
N SER A 244 53.01 -2.35 -33.04
CA SER A 244 51.70 -3.01 -32.95
C SER A 244 50.71 -2.18 -32.13
N LYS A 245 49.46 -2.16 -32.58
CA LYS A 245 48.38 -1.51 -31.87
C LYS A 245 48.15 -2.10 -30.49
N ILE A 246 47.85 -1.31 -29.51
CA ILE A 246 47.51 -1.76 -28.16
C ILE A 246 46.06 -2.27 -28.13
N PHE A 247 45.89 -3.46 -27.62
CA PHE A 247 44.61 -4.07 -27.24
C PHE A 247 44.34 -3.77 -25.76
N LEU A 248 43.12 -3.39 -25.43
CA LEU A 248 42.63 -3.30 -24.08
C LEU A 248 41.31 -4.05 -23.99
N ALA A 249 41.20 -4.93 -22.99
CA ALA A 249 39.93 -5.48 -22.54
C ALA A 249 39.72 -5.13 -21.08
N MET A 250 38.53 -4.69 -20.72
CA MET A 250 38.15 -4.30 -19.37
C MET A 250 36.62 -4.35 -19.22
N GLY A 251 36.12 -4.82 -18.10
CA GLY A 251 34.69 -4.79 -17.80
C GLY A 251 33.78 -5.51 -18.79
N GLY A 252 34.32 -6.56 -19.48
CA GLY A 252 33.59 -7.31 -20.51
C GLY A 252 33.53 -6.64 -21.88
N LYS A 253 34.26 -5.54 -22.09
CA LYS A 253 34.44 -4.88 -23.38
C LYS A 253 35.90 -4.91 -23.82
N ASN A 254 36.13 -4.76 -25.11
CA ASN A 254 37.48 -4.65 -25.65
C ASN A 254 37.54 -3.71 -26.85
N ALA A 255 38.69 -3.11 -27.06
CA ALA A 255 38.98 -2.27 -28.22
C ALA A 255 40.46 -2.27 -28.53
N VAL A 256 40.81 -1.77 -29.73
CA VAL A 256 42.17 -1.65 -30.21
C VAL A 256 42.48 -0.18 -30.44
N PHE A 257 43.63 0.25 -29.94
CA PHE A 257 44.05 1.66 -29.91
C PHE A 257 45.30 1.88 -30.76
N LYS A 258 45.91 3.05 -30.66
CA LYS A 258 47.15 3.39 -31.35
C LYS A 258 48.29 2.47 -30.95
N SER A 259 49.37 2.42 -31.74
CA SER A 259 50.63 1.76 -31.35
C SER A 259 51.40 2.59 -30.33
N PRO A 260 52.29 2.02 -29.52
CA PRO A 260 53.19 2.78 -28.64
C PRO A 260 53.95 3.89 -29.38
N LYS A 261 54.40 3.61 -30.61
CA LYS A 261 55.00 4.61 -31.50
C LYS A 261 54.07 5.84 -31.70
N ASP A 262 52.81 5.58 -32.00
CA ASP A 262 51.83 6.66 -32.28
C ASP A 262 51.36 7.39 -31.03
N TYR A 263 51.65 6.81 -29.84
CA TYR A 263 51.53 7.49 -28.56
C TYR A 263 52.78 8.31 -28.20
N GLY A 264 53.85 8.27 -29.03
CA GLY A 264 55.07 9.02 -28.78
C GLY A 264 56.11 8.28 -27.94
N CYS A 265 55.93 6.96 -27.70
CA CYS A 265 56.95 6.18 -27.04
C CYS A 265 58.23 6.08 -27.90
N THR A 266 59.35 5.75 -27.29
CA THR A 266 60.63 5.48 -27.96
C THR A 266 61.00 4.03 -27.75
N LEU A 267 61.56 3.38 -28.79
CA LEU A 267 61.98 2.00 -28.72
C LEU A 267 63.06 1.80 -27.63
N LYS A 268 62.92 0.76 -26.80
CA LYS A 268 63.84 0.41 -25.70
C LYS A 268 63.99 1.54 -24.67
N THR A 269 62.92 2.29 -24.47
CA THR A 269 62.86 3.35 -23.47
C THR A 269 61.46 3.36 -22.87
N TRP A 270 61.33 3.63 -21.59
CA TRP A 270 60.04 3.79 -20.93
C TRP A 270 59.24 4.95 -21.52
N GLY A 271 58.05 4.66 -22.00
CA GLY A 271 57.04 5.64 -22.35
C GLY A 271 56.13 5.88 -21.15
N ARG A 272 56.64 6.57 -20.10
CA ARG A 272 55.89 6.79 -18.86
C ARG A 272 54.74 7.76 -19.07
N GLY A 273 53.53 7.30 -18.76
CA GLY A 273 52.31 8.05 -18.92
C GLY A 273 51.89 8.36 -20.37
N LEU A 274 52.60 7.87 -21.38
CA LEU A 274 52.32 8.19 -22.78
C LEU A 274 51.17 7.40 -23.40
N VAL A 275 51.04 6.12 -23.02
CA VAL A 275 49.93 5.26 -23.51
C VAL A 275 48.69 5.54 -22.66
N SER A 276 47.89 6.52 -23.06
CA SER A 276 46.66 6.93 -22.41
C SER A 276 45.43 6.59 -23.24
N ILE A 277 44.50 5.87 -22.66
CA ILE A 277 43.34 5.27 -23.33
C ILE A 277 42.08 5.79 -22.64
N PRO A 278 41.23 6.59 -23.33
CA PRO A 278 39.95 6.99 -22.81
C PRO A 278 39.01 5.79 -22.71
N LEU A 279 38.50 5.51 -21.49
CA LEU A 279 37.63 4.36 -21.24
C LEU A 279 36.26 4.47 -21.91
N ALA A 280 35.82 5.68 -22.23
CA ALA A 280 34.61 5.93 -23.02
C ALA A 280 34.63 5.20 -24.39
N ALA A 281 35.83 4.94 -24.96
CA ALA A 281 35.98 4.18 -26.20
C ALA A 281 35.54 2.72 -26.08
N LEU A 282 35.42 2.15 -24.88
CA LEU A 282 34.92 0.80 -24.64
C LEU A 282 33.40 0.70 -24.64
N ALA A 283 32.67 1.83 -24.56
CA ALA A 283 31.22 1.89 -24.59
C ALA A 283 30.55 0.89 -23.63
N PHE A 284 30.85 1.02 -22.35
CA PHE A 284 30.24 0.19 -21.29
C PHE A 284 28.73 0.38 -21.24
N SER A 285 28.01 -0.70 -20.99
CA SER A 285 26.59 -0.63 -20.63
C SER A 285 26.40 -0.16 -19.18
N ASP A 286 25.18 0.26 -18.82
CA ASP A 286 24.85 0.68 -17.46
C ASP A 286 25.19 -0.38 -16.40
N ASP A 287 24.97 -1.67 -16.71
CA ASP A 287 25.30 -2.76 -15.80
C ASP A 287 26.81 -2.99 -15.69
N GLN A 288 27.55 -2.78 -16.77
CA GLN A 288 29.01 -2.85 -16.72
C GLN A 288 29.59 -1.69 -15.92
N MET A 289 29.04 -0.49 -16.05
CA MET A 289 29.47 0.68 -15.27
C MET A 289 29.28 0.51 -13.75
N LYS A 290 28.40 -0.39 -13.31
CA LYS A 290 28.19 -0.70 -11.89
C LYS A 290 29.21 -1.68 -11.29
N GLN A 291 30.07 -2.29 -12.09
CA GLN A 291 31.06 -3.27 -11.61
C GLN A 291 32.03 -2.61 -10.62
N THR A 292 32.28 -3.31 -9.51
CA THR A 292 33.23 -2.90 -8.46
C THR A 292 34.56 -3.64 -8.54
N GLU A 293 34.66 -4.61 -9.45
CA GLU A 293 35.86 -5.38 -9.74
C GLU A 293 35.91 -5.66 -11.24
N VAL A 294 37.08 -5.53 -11.84
CA VAL A 294 37.30 -5.79 -13.27
C VAL A 294 38.63 -6.47 -13.50
N THR A 295 38.72 -7.28 -14.56
CA THR A 295 40.02 -7.80 -15.07
C THR A 295 40.42 -6.97 -16.27
N ILE A 296 41.66 -6.50 -16.26
CA ILE A 296 42.29 -5.75 -17.35
C ILE A 296 43.24 -6.68 -18.12
N LEU A 297 43.11 -6.65 -19.44
CA LEU A 297 44.07 -7.23 -20.39
C LEU A 297 44.58 -6.09 -21.24
N VAL A 298 45.91 -5.84 -21.24
CA VAL A 298 46.48 -4.74 -22.03
C VAL A 298 47.81 -5.16 -22.65
N GLY A 299 48.00 -4.79 -23.91
CA GLY A 299 49.27 -5.05 -24.63
C GLY A 299 49.13 -5.07 -26.14
N PRO A 300 50.18 -5.38 -26.89
CA PRO A 300 50.19 -5.40 -28.35
C PRO A 300 49.29 -6.49 -28.96
N GLN A 301 48.42 -6.12 -29.88
CA GLN A 301 47.46 -7.02 -30.51
C GLN A 301 48.07 -7.89 -31.61
N GLY A 302 47.72 -9.18 -31.60
CA GLY A 302 47.82 -10.06 -32.76
C GLY A 302 49.24 -10.52 -33.17
N VAL A 303 50.24 -10.20 -32.36
CA VAL A 303 51.65 -10.44 -32.71
C VAL A 303 52.41 -11.15 -31.59
N SER A 304 53.48 -11.89 -32.00
CA SER A 304 54.39 -12.46 -31.02
C SER A 304 55.45 -11.42 -30.66
N CYS A 305 55.38 -10.87 -29.48
CA CYS A 305 56.30 -9.83 -29.01
C CYS A 305 56.55 -9.94 -27.50
N GLU A 306 57.53 -9.20 -27.06
CA GLU A 306 57.95 -9.07 -25.69
C GLU A 306 57.90 -7.60 -25.30
N TYR A 307 57.40 -7.31 -24.09
CA TYR A 307 57.24 -5.95 -23.60
C TYR A 307 57.14 -5.93 -22.08
N TYR A 308 57.30 -4.77 -21.50
CA TYR A 308 57.09 -4.56 -20.07
C TYR A 308 56.01 -3.51 -19.88
N ILE A 309 55.30 -3.64 -18.76
CA ILE A 309 54.30 -2.66 -18.29
C ILE A 309 54.58 -2.33 -16.83
N ASP A 310 54.39 -1.09 -16.50
CA ASP A 310 54.44 -0.57 -15.15
C ASP A 310 53.33 0.47 -14.96
N ASN A 311 53.03 0.87 -13.72
CA ASN A 311 52.15 1.95 -13.36
C ASN A 311 50.82 1.98 -14.16
N ILE A 312 49.98 0.96 -14.00
CA ILE A 312 48.62 1.02 -14.56
C ILE A 312 47.83 2.04 -13.74
N THR A 313 47.59 3.20 -14.32
CA THR A 313 46.93 4.31 -13.68
C THR A 313 45.52 4.46 -14.23
N LEU A 314 44.54 4.42 -13.33
CA LEU A 314 43.11 4.65 -13.64
C LEU A 314 42.69 6.02 -13.07
N ALA A 315 42.50 6.99 -13.96
CA ALA A 315 41.96 8.30 -13.57
C ALA A 315 40.46 8.19 -13.32
N TYR A 316 39.98 8.78 -12.24
CA TYR A 316 38.57 8.80 -11.87
C TYR A 316 38.01 10.22 -11.70
N LYS A 317 36.73 10.31 -11.97
CA LYS A 317 35.92 11.51 -11.82
C LYS A 317 34.48 11.12 -11.52
N TYR A 318 33.99 11.36 -10.30
CA TYR A 318 32.63 11.01 -9.89
C TYR A 318 32.10 11.95 -8.83
N LYS A 319 30.79 11.91 -8.62
CA LYS A 319 30.13 12.60 -7.51
C LYS A 319 29.65 11.54 -6.53
N PRO A 320 30.19 11.50 -5.30
CA PRO A 320 29.64 10.64 -4.26
C PRO A 320 28.17 11.01 -3.99
N THR A 321 27.35 9.99 -3.77
CA THR A 321 25.96 10.16 -3.38
C THR A 321 25.70 9.40 -2.09
N TYR A 322 24.90 9.96 -1.21
CA TYR A 322 24.40 9.27 -0.04
C TYR A 322 22.93 9.57 0.18
N GLU A 323 22.26 8.69 0.89
CA GLU A 323 20.85 8.85 1.22
C GLU A 323 20.69 9.48 2.60
N VAL A 324 19.82 10.49 2.68
CA VAL A 324 19.44 11.14 3.93
C VAL A 324 18.02 10.76 4.25
N GLU A 325 17.85 9.99 5.32
CA GLU A 325 16.52 9.63 5.83
C GLU A 325 15.80 10.87 6.35
N LYS A 326 14.51 10.98 6.01
CA LYS A 326 13.67 12.01 6.62
C LYS A 326 13.48 11.73 8.10
N THR A 327 13.55 12.76 8.91
CA THR A 327 13.32 12.70 10.35
C THR A 327 11.85 12.32 10.66
N ALA A 328 11.60 11.87 11.88
CA ALA A 328 10.24 11.55 12.33
C ALA A 328 9.31 12.78 12.24
N GLU A 329 9.83 13.98 12.55
CA GLU A 329 9.06 15.22 12.44
C GLU A 329 8.71 15.55 10.99
N GLU A 330 9.65 15.40 10.05
CA GLU A 330 9.39 15.60 8.61
C GLU A 330 8.38 14.58 8.10
N LYS A 331 8.52 13.29 8.46
CA LYS A 331 7.54 12.25 8.11
C LYS A 331 6.15 12.58 8.65
N PHE A 332 6.06 13.08 9.89
CA PHE A 332 4.81 13.53 10.48
C PHE A 332 4.17 14.68 9.69
N GLN A 333 4.93 15.71 9.35
CA GLN A 333 4.43 16.88 8.61
C GLN A 333 3.98 16.50 7.19
N ILE A 334 4.74 15.66 6.50
CA ILE A 334 4.45 15.23 5.13
C ILE A 334 3.19 14.36 5.09
N ILE A 335 3.15 13.29 5.87
CA ILE A 335 2.02 12.35 5.88
C ILE A 335 0.78 12.99 6.51
N GLY A 336 0.95 13.78 7.56
CA GLY A 336 -0.13 14.56 8.17
C GLY A 336 -0.73 15.58 7.18
N GLY A 337 0.10 16.23 6.39
CA GLY A 337 -0.32 17.13 5.31
C GLY A 337 -1.13 16.40 4.23
N ALA A 338 -0.65 15.24 3.76
CA ALA A 338 -1.37 14.41 2.78
C ALA A 338 -2.75 13.95 3.32
N LEU A 339 -2.79 13.48 4.57
CA LEU A 339 -4.04 13.10 5.22
C LEU A 339 -5.00 14.30 5.37
N SER A 340 -4.49 15.46 5.77
CA SER A 340 -5.28 16.69 5.89
C SER A 340 -5.91 17.11 4.57
N ASN A 341 -5.15 17.04 3.47
CA ASN A 341 -5.65 17.35 2.13
C ASN A 341 -6.76 16.38 1.70
N PHE A 342 -6.58 15.09 1.96
CA PHE A 342 -7.59 14.07 1.68
C PHE A 342 -8.87 14.29 2.50
N ILE A 343 -8.75 14.55 3.81
CA ILE A 343 -9.88 14.87 4.69
C ILE A 343 -10.63 16.10 4.18
N THR A 344 -9.92 17.17 3.85
CA THR A 344 -10.52 18.40 3.32
C THR A 344 -11.33 18.10 2.06
N ALA A 345 -10.71 17.44 1.08
CA ALA A 345 -11.38 17.10 -0.17
C ALA A 345 -12.63 16.22 0.04
N ALA A 346 -12.57 15.21 0.93
CA ALA A 346 -13.69 14.34 1.22
C ALA A 346 -14.87 15.08 1.88
N MET A 347 -14.58 15.94 2.87
CA MET A 347 -15.62 16.68 3.60
C MET A 347 -16.24 17.81 2.79
N GLU A 348 -15.47 18.47 1.93
CA GLU A 348 -15.98 19.45 0.96
C GLU A 348 -16.85 18.81 -0.12
N ALA A 349 -16.46 17.62 -0.59
CA ALA A 349 -17.20 16.87 -1.60
C ALA A 349 -18.60 16.40 -1.14
N ALA A 350 -18.81 16.27 0.17
CA ALA A 350 -20.08 15.76 0.73
C ALA A 350 -20.59 16.61 1.89
N PRO A 351 -21.05 17.83 1.65
CA PRO A 351 -21.50 18.77 2.67
C PRO A 351 -22.76 18.31 3.41
N SER A 352 -23.54 17.39 2.84
CA SER A 352 -24.74 16.82 3.46
C SER A 352 -24.45 15.78 4.54
N ILE A 353 -23.25 15.19 4.57
CA ILE A 353 -22.89 14.12 5.50
C ILE A 353 -22.54 14.71 6.86
N ASN A 354 -23.22 14.26 7.92
CA ASN A 354 -22.99 14.73 9.28
C ASN A 354 -22.26 13.72 10.18
N SER A 355 -22.24 12.42 9.81
CA SER A 355 -21.65 11.36 10.62
C SER A 355 -20.48 10.72 9.89
N TRP A 356 -19.30 10.82 10.49
CA TRP A 356 -18.04 10.46 9.86
C TRP A 356 -17.24 9.48 10.71
N THR A 357 -16.70 8.44 10.09
CA THR A 357 -15.70 7.59 10.73
C THR A 357 -14.32 8.21 10.52
N VAL A 358 -13.66 8.54 11.61
CA VAL A 358 -12.29 9.08 11.58
C VAL A 358 -11.30 8.00 11.19
N ALA A 359 -11.33 6.88 11.94
CA ALA A 359 -10.45 5.73 11.76
C ALA A 359 -11.17 4.45 12.19
N ASP A 360 -10.69 3.33 11.66
CA ASP A 360 -11.09 1.98 12.07
C ASP A 360 -9.92 1.25 12.73
N CYS A 361 -10.27 0.39 13.67
CA CYS A 361 -9.37 -0.57 14.30
C CYS A 361 -8.02 0.01 14.79
N PRO A 362 -8.00 1.14 15.52
CA PRO A 362 -6.75 1.72 15.97
C PRO A 362 -5.94 0.80 16.90
N VAL A 363 -6.58 -0.17 17.57
CA VAL A 363 -5.92 -1.14 18.44
C VAL A 363 -5.59 -2.42 17.70
N THR A 364 -6.57 -2.99 16.98
CA THR A 364 -6.43 -4.31 16.36
C THR A 364 -5.77 -4.30 14.98
N SER A 365 -5.64 -3.14 14.33
CA SER A 365 -4.93 -3.03 13.06
C SER A 365 -3.42 -3.24 13.21
N SER A 366 -2.76 -3.56 12.09
CA SER A 366 -1.30 -3.72 12.05
C SER A 366 -0.57 -2.49 12.63
N PRO A 367 0.50 -2.69 13.40
CA PRO A 367 1.38 -1.58 13.82
C PRO A 367 2.09 -0.90 12.62
N ASN A 368 2.12 -1.60 11.47
CA ASN A 368 2.82 -1.13 10.27
C ASN A 368 1.96 -0.29 9.32
N ILE A 369 0.74 0.08 9.71
CA ILE A 369 -0.03 1.03 8.88
C ILE A 369 0.67 2.39 8.85
N ILE A 370 0.69 3.00 7.68
CA ILE A 370 1.43 4.26 7.43
C ILE A 370 1.06 5.37 8.42
N TRP A 371 -0.20 5.44 8.83
CA TRP A 371 -0.70 6.43 9.78
C TRP A 371 -0.07 6.28 11.17
N LYS A 372 0.05 5.03 11.70
CA LYS A 372 0.71 4.78 12.99
C LYS A 372 2.20 5.05 12.92
N GLN A 373 2.84 4.65 11.83
CA GLN A 373 4.28 4.84 11.65
C GLN A 373 4.66 6.32 11.58
N ALA A 374 3.87 7.13 10.87
CA ALA A 374 4.18 8.53 10.65
C ALA A 374 3.61 9.46 11.73
N LEU A 375 2.38 9.20 12.21
CA LEU A 375 1.64 10.10 13.11
C LEU A 375 1.53 9.57 14.55
N GLY A 376 2.03 8.35 14.82
CA GLY A 376 2.01 7.73 16.14
C GLY A 376 0.69 7.04 16.50
N GLU A 377 0.62 6.47 17.71
CA GLU A 377 -0.51 5.67 18.20
C GLU A 377 -1.86 6.43 18.24
N THR A 378 -1.83 7.74 18.39
CA THR A 378 -3.00 8.61 18.43
C THR A 378 -3.28 9.31 17.10
N TYR A 379 -2.83 8.75 15.97
CA TYR A 379 -3.02 9.30 14.62
C TYR A 379 -4.47 9.71 14.30
N PHE A 380 -5.44 8.97 14.84
CA PHE A 380 -6.86 9.29 14.67
C PHE A 380 -7.27 10.60 15.38
N ALA A 381 -6.56 11.01 16.44
CA ALA A 381 -6.80 12.31 17.08
C ALA A 381 -6.38 13.47 16.17
N TYR A 382 -5.27 13.34 15.47
CA TYR A 382 -4.84 14.29 14.43
C TYR A 382 -5.89 14.37 13.31
N ALA A 383 -6.34 13.23 12.79
CA ALA A 383 -7.39 13.19 11.77
C ALA A 383 -8.69 13.84 12.25
N ALA A 384 -9.14 13.52 13.48
CA ALA A 384 -10.33 14.15 14.08
C ALA A 384 -10.20 15.67 14.22
N GLN A 385 -9.02 16.15 14.56
CA GLN A 385 -8.75 17.59 14.60
C GLN A 385 -8.94 18.21 13.22
N LYS A 386 -8.35 17.63 12.19
CA LYS A 386 -8.47 18.12 10.81
C LYS A 386 -9.92 18.10 10.32
N MET A 387 -10.67 17.06 10.64
CA MET A 387 -12.10 16.99 10.34
C MET A 387 -12.91 18.09 11.05
N ARG A 388 -12.59 18.41 12.32
CA ARG A 388 -13.24 19.50 13.07
C ARG A 388 -12.89 20.89 12.54
N GLU A 389 -11.68 21.06 12.01
CA GLU A 389 -11.29 22.30 11.34
C GLU A 389 -12.15 22.55 10.09
N GLN A 390 -12.54 21.48 9.38
CA GLN A 390 -13.43 21.57 8.21
C GLN A 390 -14.88 21.78 8.62
N ARG A 391 -15.37 21.04 9.64
CA ARG A 391 -16.75 21.13 10.10
C ARG A 391 -16.87 20.91 11.60
N GLY A 392 -17.13 21.98 12.33
CA GLY A 392 -17.20 21.99 13.78
C GLY A 392 -18.31 21.14 14.39
N ASP A 393 -19.41 20.90 13.67
CA ASP A 393 -20.60 20.17 14.12
C ASP A 393 -20.63 18.68 13.70
N ALA A 394 -19.70 18.23 12.89
CA ALA A 394 -19.64 16.84 12.43
C ALA A 394 -19.60 15.84 13.58
N LYS A 395 -20.36 14.76 13.49
CA LYS A 395 -20.32 13.66 14.46
C LYS A 395 -19.19 12.71 14.06
N LEU A 396 -18.13 12.70 14.86
CA LEU A 396 -16.91 11.94 14.59
C LEU A 396 -16.90 10.66 15.43
N PHE A 397 -16.68 9.52 14.75
CA PHE A 397 -16.65 8.18 15.33
C PHE A 397 -15.30 7.50 15.07
N VAL A 398 -14.94 6.57 15.96
CA VAL A 398 -13.87 5.60 15.74
C VAL A 398 -14.45 4.21 15.89
N SER A 399 -14.15 3.34 14.92
CA SER A 399 -14.69 1.97 14.89
C SER A 399 -13.65 0.97 15.42
N GLU A 400 -14.07 -0.02 16.23
CA GLU A 400 -13.18 -1.06 16.75
C GLU A 400 -13.96 -2.33 17.16
N TYR A 401 -13.26 -3.46 17.20
CA TYR A 401 -13.74 -4.72 17.76
C TYR A 401 -13.51 -4.75 19.27
N LEU A 402 -14.55 -4.51 20.08
CA LEU A 402 -14.42 -4.20 21.50
C LEU A 402 -14.88 -5.32 22.46
N MET A 403 -15.20 -6.50 21.95
CA MET A 403 -15.57 -7.64 22.80
C MET A 403 -14.41 -8.12 23.70
N ASP A 404 -13.20 -8.10 23.19
CA ASP A 404 -11.99 -8.40 23.97
C ASP A 404 -11.73 -7.31 25.01
N ALA A 405 -11.46 -7.71 26.27
CA ALA A 405 -11.31 -6.77 27.39
C ALA A 405 -10.01 -5.95 27.30
N ASP A 406 -8.92 -6.54 26.83
CA ASP A 406 -7.61 -5.87 26.72
C ASP A 406 -7.62 -4.89 25.57
N VAL A 407 -8.21 -5.26 24.42
CA VAL A 407 -8.43 -4.36 23.27
C VAL A 407 -9.28 -3.18 23.72
N ARG A 408 -10.40 -3.43 24.44
CA ARG A 408 -11.30 -2.39 24.93
C ARG A 408 -10.62 -1.44 25.91
N ALA A 409 -9.87 -1.96 26.86
CA ALA A 409 -9.13 -1.14 27.82
C ALA A 409 -8.09 -0.26 27.12
N THR A 410 -7.37 -0.81 26.14
CA THR A 410 -6.41 -0.05 25.31
C THR A 410 -7.12 1.03 24.51
N PHE A 411 -8.24 0.70 23.89
CA PHE A 411 -9.04 1.65 23.10
C PHE A 411 -9.53 2.84 23.96
N ILE A 412 -10.09 2.57 25.15
CA ILE A 412 -10.54 3.60 26.07
C ILE A 412 -9.36 4.47 26.52
N ARG A 413 -8.19 3.87 26.79
CA ARG A 413 -6.98 4.61 27.16
C ARG A 413 -6.53 5.56 26.02
N LEU A 414 -6.55 5.10 24.78
CA LEU A 414 -6.19 5.93 23.61
C LEU A 414 -7.17 7.08 23.41
N LEU A 415 -8.48 6.84 23.57
CA LEU A 415 -9.49 7.90 23.50
C LEU A 415 -9.29 8.95 24.62
N THR A 416 -8.98 8.49 25.84
CA THR A 416 -8.71 9.39 26.99
C THR A 416 -7.44 10.21 26.76
N ALA A 417 -6.40 9.60 26.19
CA ALA A 417 -5.16 10.31 25.83
C ALA A 417 -5.43 11.38 24.76
N SER A 418 -6.29 11.10 23.79
CA SER A 418 -6.74 12.08 22.79
C SER A 418 -7.46 13.27 23.42
N ASP A 419 -8.34 13.03 24.42
CA ASP A 419 -9.06 14.09 25.13
C ASP A 419 -8.08 14.98 25.93
N ALA A 420 -7.06 14.37 26.58
CA ALA A 420 -6.08 15.05 27.42
C ALA A 420 -5.21 16.08 26.66
N ILE A 421 -4.99 15.87 25.36
CA ILE A 421 -4.27 16.82 24.50
C ILE A 421 -5.21 17.85 23.83
N GLY A 422 -6.39 18.06 24.41
CA GLY A 422 -7.37 19.01 23.91
C GLY A 422 -8.14 18.54 22.68
N MET A 423 -8.13 17.23 22.44
CA MET A 423 -8.73 16.58 21.27
C MET A 423 -10.11 15.97 21.58
N ASP A 424 -10.90 16.61 22.43
CA ASP A 424 -12.27 16.14 22.76
C ASP A 424 -13.24 16.22 21.56
N LYS A 425 -12.73 15.84 20.38
CA LYS A 425 -13.41 15.94 19.10
C LYS A 425 -14.22 14.70 18.75
N ILE A 426 -13.77 13.55 19.26
CA ILE A 426 -14.37 12.25 18.97
C ILE A 426 -15.50 12.00 19.99
N LYS A 427 -16.73 12.12 19.54
CA LYS A 427 -17.92 11.97 20.38
C LYS A 427 -18.63 10.63 20.20
N GLY A 428 -18.17 9.79 19.29
CA GLY A 428 -18.81 8.53 18.97
C GLY A 428 -17.85 7.34 18.95
N ILE A 429 -18.36 6.20 19.35
CA ILE A 429 -17.72 4.89 19.23
C ILE A 429 -18.61 4.02 18.36
N ASP A 430 -18.05 3.40 17.32
CA ASP A 430 -18.72 2.40 16.51
C ASP A 430 -18.17 1.01 16.87
N ILE A 431 -18.98 0.18 17.50
CA ILE A 431 -18.64 -1.16 17.92
C ILE A 431 -18.82 -2.08 16.72
N LEU A 432 -17.73 -2.65 16.21
CA LEU A 432 -17.76 -3.70 15.19
C LEU A 432 -17.96 -5.05 15.86
N MET A 433 -18.97 -5.81 15.44
CA MET A 433 -19.28 -7.09 16.06
C MET A 433 -19.80 -8.11 15.04
N SER A 434 -19.22 -9.32 15.06
CA SER A 434 -19.79 -10.52 14.44
C SER A 434 -20.33 -11.42 15.55
N ILE A 435 -21.60 -11.79 15.44
CA ILE A 435 -22.27 -12.63 16.45
C ILE A 435 -22.22 -14.09 16.00
N ASN A 436 -21.54 -14.92 16.76
CA ASN A 436 -21.67 -16.37 16.64
C ASN A 436 -22.59 -16.88 17.75
N VAL A 437 -23.77 -17.36 17.39
CA VAL A 437 -24.80 -17.75 18.38
C VAL A 437 -24.35 -18.85 19.33
N ALA A 438 -23.42 -19.72 18.90
CA ALA A 438 -22.90 -20.83 19.73
C ALA A 438 -21.93 -20.38 20.82
N SER A 439 -21.31 -19.19 20.65
CA SER A 439 -20.30 -18.64 21.57
C SER A 439 -20.60 -17.21 22.02
N PHE A 440 -21.81 -16.72 21.82
CA PHE A 440 -22.18 -15.35 22.22
C PHE A 440 -22.16 -15.20 23.75
N ASP A 441 -21.21 -14.42 24.24
CA ASP A 441 -21.11 -14.07 25.65
C ASP A 441 -21.98 -12.84 25.97
N ALA A 442 -23.21 -13.09 26.38
CA ALA A 442 -24.16 -12.03 26.72
C ALA A 442 -23.72 -11.20 27.94
N ALA A 443 -23.02 -11.80 28.91
CA ALA A 443 -22.55 -11.09 30.10
C ALA A 443 -21.36 -10.18 29.77
N GLY A 444 -20.40 -10.68 29.00
CA GLY A 444 -19.27 -9.90 28.48
C GLY A 444 -19.75 -8.76 27.59
N TYR A 445 -20.76 -9.01 26.73
CA TYR A 445 -21.38 -7.99 25.90
C TYR A 445 -22.03 -6.87 26.73
N ALA A 446 -22.79 -7.20 27.75
CA ALA A 446 -23.41 -6.20 28.65
C ALA A 446 -22.35 -5.38 29.40
N THR A 447 -21.27 -6.04 29.85
CA THR A 447 -20.12 -5.38 30.50
C THR A 447 -19.45 -4.40 29.55
N MET A 448 -19.14 -4.81 28.32
CA MET A 448 -18.58 -3.96 27.27
C MET A 448 -19.41 -2.70 27.05
N LEU A 449 -20.71 -2.86 26.84
CA LEU A 449 -21.61 -1.71 26.60
C LEU A 449 -21.61 -0.74 27.79
N LYS A 450 -21.64 -1.23 29.01
CA LYS A 450 -21.60 -0.42 30.23
C LYS A 450 -20.29 0.36 30.35
N GLU A 451 -19.15 -0.27 30.08
CA GLU A 451 -17.84 0.38 30.13
C GLU A 451 -17.70 1.46 29.05
N LEU A 452 -18.18 1.19 27.84
CA LEU A 452 -18.17 2.17 26.76
C LEU A 452 -19.13 3.33 27.01
N ALA A 453 -20.33 3.07 27.53
CA ALA A 453 -21.29 4.09 27.92
C ALA A 453 -20.73 5.02 29.02
N ALA A 454 -19.91 4.49 29.95
CA ALA A 454 -19.25 5.28 30.98
C ALA A 454 -18.29 6.35 30.42
N THR A 455 -17.86 6.22 29.15
CA THR A 455 -17.05 7.26 28.47
C THR A 455 -17.84 8.52 28.10
N GLY A 456 -19.17 8.49 28.22
CA GLY A 456 -20.04 9.60 27.85
C GLY A 456 -20.25 9.81 26.34
N ARG A 457 -19.70 8.92 25.50
CA ARG A 457 -19.77 9.03 24.03
C ARG A 457 -21.03 8.39 23.47
N GLN A 458 -21.44 8.81 22.29
CA GLN A 458 -22.48 8.13 21.52
C GLN A 458 -21.97 6.74 21.10
N ILE A 459 -22.82 5.73 21.18
CA ILE A 459 -22.50 4.35 20.84
C ILE A 459 -23.31 3.95 19.61
N ARG A 460 -22.62 3.56 18.56
CA ARG A 460 -23.17 2.87 17.39
C ARG A 460 -22.80 1.40 17.48
N LEU A 461 -23.72 0.51 17.11
CA LEU A 461 -23.48 -0.91 17.04
C LEU A 461 -23.53 -1.35 15.59
N THR A 462 -22.43 -1.81 15.04
CA THR A 462 -22.34 -2.39 13.70
C THR A 462 -22.25 -3.91 13.78
N ILE A 463 -23.38 -4.58 13.49
CA ILE A 463 -23.49 -6.03 13.42
C ILE A 463 -23.08 -6.48 12.03
N GLN A 464 -21.86 -6.98 11.89
CA GLN A 464 -21.30 -7.38 10.59
C GLN A 464 -21.93 -8.67 10.06
N SER A 465 -22.18 -9.64 10.96
CA SER A 465 -22.84 -10.91 10.63
C SER A 465 -23.43 -11.56 11.90
N VAL A 466 -24.42 -12.44 11.69
CA VAL A 466 -24.97 -13.31 12.73
C VAL A 466 -24.94 -14.74 12.19
N THR A 467 -24.15 -15.62 12.80
CA THR A 467 -24.01 -17.03 12.37
C THR A 467 -24.78 -17.96 13.27
N GLY A 468 -25.53 -18.90 12.69
CA GLY A 468 -26.36 -19.91 13.40
C GLY A 468 -27.61 -20.22 12.63
N THR A 469 -28.49 -21.07 13.22
CA THR A 469 -29.83 -21.28 12.63
C THR A 469 -30.69 -20.03 12.80
N ASP A 470 -31.70 -19.85 11.94
CA ASP A 470 -32.57 -18.69 11.97
C ASP A 470 -33.21 -18.45 13.34
N ALA A 471 -33.70 -19.51 13.99
CA ALA A 471 -34.30 -19.42 15.32
C ALA A 471 -33.30 -18.98 16.41
N GLN A 472 -32.06 -19.52 16.37
CA GLN A 472 -31.01 -19.13 17.30
C GLN A 472 -30.55 -17.68 17.03
N ALA A 473 -30.35 -17.32 15.77
CA ALA A 473 -29.97 -15.98 15.35
C ALA A 473 -31.04 -14.95 15.77
N ALA A 474 -32.32 -15.27 15.59
CA ALA A 474 -33.44 -14.45 16.01
C ALA A 474 -33.40 -14.16 17.53
N THR A 475 -33.18 -15.19 18.33
CA THR A 475 -33.10 -15.09 19.81
C THR A 475 -31.91 -14.23 20.25
N VAL A 476 -30.72 -14.50 19.72
CA VAL A 476 -29.49 -13.79 20.14
C VAL A 476 -29.50 -12.35 19.64
N LEU A 477 -30.01 -12.11 18.42
CA LEU A 477 -30.15 -10.75 17.90
C LEU A 477 -31.10 -9.90 18.75
N ALA A 478 -32.26 -10.43 19.10
CA ALA A 478 -33.19 -9.73 19.99
C ALA A 478 -32.58 -9.44 21.37
N GLN A 479 -31.84 -10.40 21.93
CA GLN A 479 -31.13 -10.22 23.20
C GLN A 479 -30.05 -9.12 23.07
N ALA A 480 -29.26 -9.11 21.99
CA ALA A 480 -28.22 -8.12 21.78
C ALA A 480 -28.81 -6.70 21.70
N VAL A 481 -29.91 -6.53 20.97
CA VAL A 481 -30.61 -5.24 20.85
C VAL A 481 -31.20 -4.79 22.20
N ALA A 482 -31.89 -5.66 22.90
CA ALA A 482 -32.44 -5.37 24.21
C ALA A 482 -31.36 -4.97 25.23
N THR A 483 -30.23 -5.71 25.23
CA THR A 483 -29.08 -5.38 26.09
C THR A 483 -28.46 -4.03 25.72
N TYR A 484 -28.32 -3.72 24.42
CA TYR A 484 -27.86 -2.41 23.97
C TYR A 484 -28.78 -1.27 24.48
N LYS A 485 -30.09 -1.40 24.31
CA LYS A 485 -31.07 -0.40 24.78
C LYS A 485 -31.06 -0.26 26.30
N GLN A 486 -30.78 -1.33 27.04
CA GLN A 486 -30.73 -1.36 28.50
C GLN A 486 -29.44 -0.76 29.08
N GLN A 487 -28.28 -1.08 28.49
CA GLN A 487 -26.98 -0.72 29.05
C GLN A 487 -26.46 0.63 28.57
N VAL A 488 -26.89 1.09 27.39
CA VAL A 488 -26.50 2.39 26.82
C VAL A 488 -27.60 3.41 27.12
N PRO A 489 -27.29 4.50 27.82
CA PRO A 489 -28.28 5.59 28.06
C PRO A 489 -28.88 6.12 26.75
N ALA A 490 -30.16 6.41 26.72
CA ALA A 490 -30.88 6.81 25.50
C ALA A 490 -30.21 7.98 24.76
N ALA A 491 -29.64 8.96 25.46
CA ALA A 491 -28.93 10.10 24.86
C ALA A 491 -27.59 9.69 24.18
N GLN A 492 -27.08 8.52 24.52
CA GLN A 492 -25.83 7.96 23.92
C GLN A 492 -26.13 6.92 22.86
N GLN A 493 -27.36 6.46 22.70
CA GLN A 493 -27.72 5.49 21.64
C GLN A 493 -27.72 6.21 20.29
N TYR A 494 -26.67 6.01 19.49
CA TYR A 494 -26.64 6.52 18.13
C TYR A 494 -27.51 5.66 17.20
N GLY A 495 -27.33 4.33 17.26
CA GLY A 495 -28.10 3.43 16.40
C GLY A 495 -27.45 2.05 16.19
N ILE A 496 -28.08 1.26 15.33
CA ILE A 496 -27.68 -0.09 14.98
C ILE A 496 -27.59 -0.19 13.45
N THR A 497 -26.48 -0.73 12.97
CA THR A 497 -26.24 -0.95 11.54
C THR A 497 -25.91 -2.42 11.28
N PHE A 498 -26.36 -2.95 10.14
CA PHE A 498 -26.02 -4.27 9.66
C PHE A 498 -24.95 -4.21 8.57
N GLY A 499 -23.96 -5.09 8.63
CA GLY A 499 -22.96 -5.28 7.57
C GLY A 499 -23.58 -5.92 6.32
N SER A 500 -24.55 -6.82 6.51
CA SER A 500 -25.42 -7.34 5.46
C SER A 500 -26.76 -7.77 6.04
N VAL A 501 -27.83 -7.38 5.41
CA VAL A 501 -29.20 -7.75 5.81
C VAL A 501 -29.71 -8.99 5.09
N ILE A 502 -29.02 -9.42 4.03
CA ILE A 502 -29.39 -10.62 3.25
C ILE A 502 -28.62 -11.82 3.80
N GLU A 503 -29.29 -12.96 3.86
CA GLU A 503 -28.67 -14.20 4.28
C GLU A 503 -27.53 -14.64 3.35
N SER A 504 -26.54 -15.30 3.95
CA SER A 504 -25.45 -15.97 3.25
C SER A 504 -24.99 -17.18 4.04
N ALA A 505 -24.00 -17.93 3.54
CA ALA A 505 -23.41 -19.06 4.27
C ALA A 505 -22.86 -18.68 5.66
N SER A 506 -22.47 -17.42 5.86
CA SER A 506 -21.89 -16.90 7.10
C SER A 506 -22.76 -15.86 7.82
N ASN A 507 -23.97 -15.61 7.34
CA ASN A 507 -24.87 -14.63 7.94
C ASN A 507 -26.33 -15.09 7.83
N ALA A 508 -27.03 -15.16 8.95
CA ALA A 508 -28.44 -15.50 8.98
C ALA A 508 -29.31 -14.44 8.30
N GLY A 509 -28.88 -13.16 8.28
CA GLY A 509 -29.61 -12.07 7.66
C GLY A 509 -30.99 -11.77 8.26
N LEU A 510 -31.64 -10.74 7.79
CA LEU A 510 -33.02 -10.37 8.08
C LEU A 510 -33.97 -10.79 6.93
N TRP A 511 -33.42 -10.95 5.73
CA TRP A 511 -34.09 -11.41 4.53
C TRP A 511 -33.37 -12.61 3.93
N THR A 512 -34.12 -13.48 3.29
CA THR A 512 -33.56 -14.55 2.47
C THR A 512 -32.87 -14.01 1.22
N THR A 513 -32.13 -14.84 0.50
CA THR A 513 -31.62 -14.52 -0.84
C THR A 513 -32.72 -14.19 -1.86
N GLY A 514 -33.96 -14.69 -1.63
CA GLY A 514 -35.15 -14.32 -2.39
C GLY A 514 -35.89 -13.09 -1.85
N TYR A 515 -35.26 -12.35 -0.93
CA TYR A 515 -35.79 -11.11 -0.34
C TYR A 515 -37.07 -11.28 0.49
N ASN A 516 -37.37 -12.47 0.97
CA ASN A 516 -38.45 -12.70 1.92
C ASN A 516 -37.98 -12.43 3.34
N ARG A 517 -38.83 -11.82 4.18
CA ARG A 517 -38.55 -11.61 5.59
C ARG A 517 -38.37 -12.93 6.33
N LYS A 518 -37.46 -12.94 7.29
CA LYS A 518 -37.16 -14.09 8.14
C LYS A 518 -37.62 -13.87 9.58
N VAL A 519 -37.61 -14.91 10.41
CA VAL A 519 -37.89 -14.78 11.85
C VAL A 519 -36.92 -13.82 12.55
N THR A 520 -35.70 -13.69 12.05
CA THR A 520 -34.70 -12.71 12.51
C THR A 520 -35.20 -11.27 12.32
N TYR A 521 -35.91 -10.99 11.21
CA TYR A 521 -36.54 -9.68 10.97
C TYR A 521 -37.59 -9.37 12.04
N ALA A 522 -38.50 -10.35 12.31
CA ALA A 522 -39.55 -10.18 13.29
C ALA A 522 -38.97 -9.95 14.70
N SER A 523 -38.03 -10.78 15.12
CA SER A 523 -37.38 -10.67 16.44
C SER A 523 -36.61 -9.37 16.61
N PHE A 524 -35.94 -8.89 15.55
CA PHE A 524 -35.29 -7.59 15.56
C PHE A 524 -36.30 -6.45 15.66
N ALA A 525 -37.37 -6.48 14.87
CA ALA A 525 -38.45 -5.48 14.91
C ALA A 525 -39.14 -5.41 16.29
N ASP A 526 -39.37 -6.58 16.92
CA ASP A 526 -39.93 -6.62 18.27
C ASP A 526 -39.00 -6.05 19.34
N ALA A 527 -37.67 -6.29 19.21
CA ALA A 527 -36.68 -5.74 20.12
C ALA A 527 -36.45 -4.23 19.96
N LEU A 528 -36.84 -3.65 18.83
CA LEU A 528 -36.79 -2.22 18.59
C LEU A 528 -37.93 -1.46 19.29
N LYS A 529 -39.11 -2.09 19.50
CA LYS A 529 -40.24 -1.52 20.24
C LYS A 529 -39.86 -1.24 21.69
#